data_0c31cb48aa9a90114b00bef337394653
#
_entry.id   0c31cb48aa9a90114b00bef337394653
#
_cell.length_a   1.000
_cell.length_b   1.000
_cell.length_c   1.000
_cell.angle_alpha   90.00
_cell.angle_beta   90.00
_cell.angle_gamma   90.00
#
_symmetry.space_group_name_H-M   'P 1'
#
loop_
_entity.id
_entity.type
_entity.pdbx_description
1 polymer ?
#
loop_
_entity_poly.entity_id
_entity_poly.type
_entity_poly.pdbx_seq_one_letter_code
_entity_poly.pdbx_strand_id
1 'polypeptide(L)'
;MPFDFLRRSKGPVAPATATPDDLVRARKSRGIPFDGLTEEWRIVGQMHVDGRLSDALNKREALQISGVRWAPIDGSEPMTDAPGLKAVDPYDLIIVLAGDSTLPPLTDAERSAYKVHKIAYEVALEVPPFRVIGTVYLYPGS
;
A
#
# COMPACT_ATOMS: atom_id res chain seq x y z
N MET A 1 38.53 -25.78 7.93
CA MET A 1 37.52 -24.69 8.00
C MET A 1 36.13 -25.30 7.96
N PRO A 2 35.47 -25.41 9.06
CA PRO A 2 34.15 -26.02 9.03
C PRO A 2 33.10 -24.98 8.66
N PHE A 3 32.56 -25.09 7.48
CA PHE A 3 31.30 -24.50 7.11
C PHE A 3 30.14 -25.40 7.53
N ASP A 4 30.09 -25.75 8.80
CA ASP A 4 29.02 -26.59 9.38
C ASP A 4 27.77 -25.74 9.72
N PHE A 5 27.69 -24.51 9.27
CA PHE A 5 26.57 -23.63 9.56
C PHE A 5 25.35 -23.82 8.63
N LEU A 6 25.45 -24.69 7.62
CA LEU A 6 24.42 -24.88 6.61
C LEU A 6 23.67 -26.21 6.67
N ARG A 7 23.82 -26.99 7.73
CA ARG A 7 23.09 -28.24 7.92
C ARG A 7 22.21 -28.27 9.18
N ARG A 8 21.37 -27.26 9.33
CA ARG A 8 20.08 -27.48 9.99
C ARG A 8 19.00 -27.37 8.93
N SER A 9 18.84 -28.43 8.16
CA SER A 9 17.56 -28.72 7.55
C SER A 9 16.58 -28.91 8.72
N LYS A 10 15.87 -27.84 9.09
CA LYS A 10 14.61 -27.99 9.80
C LYS A 10 13.75 -28.84 8.88
N GLY A 11 13.45 -30.06 9.29
CA GLY A 11 12.44 -30.89 8.68
C GLY A 11 11.15 -30.08 8.49
N PRO A 12 10.19 -30.54 7.67
CA PRO A 12 8.98 -29.81 7.40
C PRO A 12 8.32 -29.46 8.74
N VAL A 13 8.36 -28.17 9.08
CA VAL A 13 7.57 -27.68 10.20
C VAL A 13 6.13 -27.91 9.78
N ALA A 14 5.43 -28.79 10.51
CA ALA A 14 3.99 -28.95 10.30
C ALA A 14 3.36 -27.56 10.31
N PRO A 15 2.47 -27.24 9.37
CA PRO A 15 1.81 -25.94 9.36
C PRO A 15 1.16 -25.76 10.72
N ALA A 16 1.57 -24.71 11.44
CA ALA A 16 0.97 -24.39 12.71
C ALA A 16 -0.52 -24.24 12.47
N THR A 17 -1.35 -24.98 13.20
CA THR A 17 -2.80 -24.86 13.09
C THR A 17 -3.16 -23.44 13.47
N ALA A 18 -3.71 -22.68 12.54
CA ALA A 18 -4.10 -21.28 12.76
C ALA A 18 -5.09 -21.23 13.93
N THR A 19 -4.83 -20.36 14.89
CA THR A 19 -5.76 -20.14 16.01
C THR A 19 -7.01 -19.42 15.53
N PRO A 20 -8.16 -19.50 16.22
CA PRO A 20 -9.34 -18.72 15.90
C PRO A 20 -9.04 -17.21 15.79
N ASP A 21 -8.13 -16.70 16.61
CA ASP A 21 -7.70 -15.30 16.59
C ASP A 21 -6.91 -14.95 15.32
N ASP A 22 -6.08 -15.88 14.83
CA ASP A 22 -5.35 -15.73 13.59
C ASP A 22 -6.29 -15.69 12.38
N LEU A 23 -7.34 -16.51 12.42
CA LEU A 23 -8.38 -16.51 11.38
C LEU A 23 -9.23 -15.23 11.40
N VAL A 24 -9.51 -14.67 12.58
CA VAL A 24 -10.21 -13.39 12.73
C VAL A 24 -9.34 -12.24 12.21
N ARG A 25 -8.04 -12.25 12.50
CA ARG A 25 -7.07 -11.28 11.98
C ARG A 25 -6.96 -11.39 10.46
N ALA A 26 -6.84 -12.60 9.92
CA ALA A 26 -6.78 -12.83 8.48
C ALA A 26 -8.04 -12.35 7.74
N ARG A 27 -9.21 -12.41 8.39
CA ARG A 27 -10.47 -11.87 7.83
C ARG A 27 -10.55 -10.35 7.85
N LYS A 28 -9.89 -9.69 8.80
CA LYS A 28 -9.86 -8.23 8.91
C LYS A 28 -8.79 -7.59 8.01
N SER A 29 -7.68 -8.29 7.82
CA SER A 29 -6.60 -7.84 6.95
C SER A 29 -6.96 -8.10 5.50
N ARG A 30 -6.87 -7.06 4.67
CA ARG A 30 -7.10 -7.19 3.25
C ARG A 30 -5.86 -6.75 2.49
N GLY A 31 -5.48 -7.56 1.48
CA GLY A 31 -4.46 -7.17 0.52
C GLY A 31 -5.02 -6.16 -0.47
N ILE A 32 -4.34 -5.04 -0.64
CA ILE A 32 -4.67 -4.03 -1.64
C ILE A 32 -3.45 -3.77 -2.53
N PRO A 33 -3.65 -3.44 -3.82
CA PRO A 33 -2.56 -2.98 -4.66
C PRO A 33 -1.92 -1.74 -4.06
N PHE A 34 -0.60 -1.74 -3.98
CA PHE A 34 0.20 -0.62 -3.53
C PHE A 34 1.04 -0.09 -4.68
N ASP A 35 1.03 1.23 -4.85
CA ASP A 35 1.87 1.95 -5.80
C ASP A 35 2.31 3.26 -5.15
N GLY A 36 3.55 3.31 -4.70
CA GLY A 36 4.10 4.42 -3.94
C GLY A 36 5.36 4.99 -4.58
N LEU A 37 5.53 6.28 -4.45
CA LEU A 37 6.68 7.03 -4.90
C LEU A 37 7.44 7.58 -3.69
N THR A 38 8.73 7.28 -3.64
CA THR A 38 9.69 7.95 -2.77
C THR A 38 10.43 9.03 -3.56
N GLU A 39 11.41 9.68 -2.97
CA GLU A 39 12.23 10.67 -3.67
C GLU A 39 12.97 10.08 -4.87
N GLU A 40 13.36 8.80 -4.82
CA GLU A 40 14.20 8.16 -5.82
C GLU A 40 13.57 6.93 -6.47
N TRP A 41 12.56 6.30 -5.83
CA TRP A 41 12.03 5.01 -6.22
C TRP A 41 10.52 4.99 -6.39
N ARG A 42 10.06 4.24 -7.36
CA ARG A 42 8.68 3.75 -7.47
C ARG A 42 8.63 2.32 -6.94
N ILE A 43 7.71 2.06 -6.02
CA ILE A 43 7.54 0.78 -5.35
C ILE A 43 6.11 0.30 -5.58
N VAL A 44 5.95 -0.87 -6.16
CA VAL A 44 4.64 -1.51 -6.34
C VAL A 44 4.60 -2.86 -5.65
N GLY A 45 3.43 -3.28 -5.23
CA GLY A 45 3.25 -4.55 -4.55
C GLY A 45 1.84 -4.73 -4.00
N GLN A 46 1.71 -5.58 -3.00
CA GLN A 46 0.48 -5.79 -2.24
C GLN A 46 0.71 -5.35 -0.79
N MET A 47 -0.11 -4.45 -0.31
CA MET A 47 -0.10 -3.99 1.07
C MET A 47 -1.21 -4.67 1.85
N HIS A 48 -0.92 -5.07 3.08
CA HIS A 48 -1.90 -5.65 3.99
C HIS A 48 -2.38 -4.59 4.98
N VAL A 49 -3.65 -4.23 4.89
CA VAL A 49 -4.27 -3.18 5.71
C VAL A 49 -5.58 -3.63 6.33
N ASP A 50 -5.86 -3.09 7.52
CA ASP A 50 -7.10 -3.27 8.27
C ASP A 50 -7.98 -2.02 8.11
N GLY A 51 -8.64 -1.84 6.98
CA GLY A 51 -9.48 -0.68 6.74
C GLY A 51 -9.04 0.18 5.57
N ARG A 52 -8.99 1.50 5.76
CA ARG A 52 -8.65 2.44 4.69
C ARG A 52 -7.14 2.61 4.55
N LEU A 53 -6.68 2.77 3.31
CA LEU A 53 -5.29 3.04 3.01
C LEU A 53 -4.78 4.31 3.72
N SER A 54 -5.57 5.39 3.68
CA SER A 54 -5.24 6.65 4.36
C SER A 54 -5.03 6.48 5.86
N ASP A 55 -5.84 5.66 6.51
CA ASP A 55 -5.71 5.41 7.95
C ASP A 55 -4.44 4.62 8.26
N ALA A 56 -4.09 3.64 7.42
CA ALA A 56 -2.85 2.89 7.55
C ALA A 56 -1.61 3.79 7.38
N LEU A 57 -1.63 4.69 6.38
CA LEU A 57 -0.56 5.66 6.15
C LEU A 57 -0.40 6.64 7.32
N ASN A 58 -1.52 7.09 7.90
CA ASN A 58 -1.52 8.08 9.00
C ASN A 58 -1.08 7.51 10.36
N LYS A 59 -1.10 6.20 10.53
CA LYS A 59 -0.56 5.55 11.75
C LYS A 59 0.94 5.72 11.91
N ARG A 60 1.64 6.04 10.82
CA ARG A 60 3.09 6.26 10.79
C ARG A 60 3.93 5.05 11.25
N GLU A 61 3.34 3.88 11.17
CA GLU A 61 3.99 2.59 11.42
C GLU A 61 4.45 1.98 10.10
N ALA A 62 5.47 1.12 10.13
CA ALA A 62 5.93 0.42 8.94
C ALA A 62 4.80 -0.39 8.29
N LEU A 63 4.59 -0.16 7.00
CA LEU A 63 3.55 -0.82 6.21
C LEU A 63 4.08 -2.15 5.68
N GLN A 64 3.39 -3.23 6.02
CA GLN A 64 3.74 -4.56 5.52
C GLN A 64 3.34 -4.69 4.06
N ILE A 65 4.28 -5.13 3.23
CA ILE A 65 4.14 -5.23 1.79
C ILE A 65 4.70 -6.56 1.29
N SER A 66 4.13 -7.09 0.25
CA SER A 66 4.57 -8.35 -0.38
C SER A 66 4.52 -8.25 -1.90
N GLY A 67 5.19 -9.17 -2.59
CA GLY A 67 5.24 -9.19 -4.05
C GLY A 67 5.82 -7.90 -4.63
N VAL A 68 6.85 -7.36 -3.99
CA VAL A 68 7.36 -6.03 -4.29
C VAL A 68 8.22 -6.03 -5.55
N ARG A 69 7.95 -5.03 -6.38
CA ARG A 69 8.81 -4.64 -7.50
C ARG A 69 9.12 -3.15 -7.39
N TRP A 70 10.28 -2.76 -7.81
CA TRP A 70 10.72 -1.37 -7.77
C TRP A 70 11.47 -0.95 -9.02
N ALA A 71 11.52 0.36 -9.25
CA ALA A 71 12.33 1.00 -10.28
C ALA A 71 12.75 2.40 -9.84
N PRO A 72 13.87 2.93 -10.34
CA PRO A 72 14.16 4.36 -10.22
C PRO A 72 13.06 5.20 -10.86
N ILE A 73 12.70 6.33 -10.23
CA ILE A 73 11.65 7.22 -10.76
C ILE A 73 12.05 7.95 -12.03
N ASP A 74 13.35 8.06 -12.31
CA ASP A 74 13.89 8.71 -13.52
C ASP A 74 13.76 7.85 -14.80
N GLY A 75 13.28 6.61 -14.65
CA GLY A 75 13.13 5.67 -15.77
C GLY A 75 14.44 5.11 -16.31
N SER A 76 15.55 5.28 -15.61
CA SER A 76 16.88 4.80 -16.01
C SER A 76 16.97 3.28 -16.08
N GLU A 77 16.16 2.58 -15.28
CA GLU A 77 16.12 1.13 -15.23
C GLU A 77 14.67 0.61 -15.25
N PRO A 78 14.45 -0.59 -15.81
CA PRO A 78 13.12 -1.21 -15.77
C PRO A 78 12.77 -1.66 -14.35
N MET A 79 11.48 -1.89 -14.13
CA MET A 79 10.97 -2.40 -12.86
C MET A 79 11.46 -3.84 -12.65
N THR A 80 12.08 -4.09 -11.49
CA THR A 80 12.66 -5.37 -11.10
C THR A 80 12.05 -5.87 -9.78
N ASP A 81 12.12 -7.18 -9.56
CA ASP A 81 11.65 -7.79 -8.32
C ASP A 81 12.55 -7.41 -7.13
N ALA A 82 11.92 -7.11 -6.00
CA ALA A 82 12.60 -6.77 -4.75
C ALA A 82 12.10 -7.68 -3.61
N PRO A 83 12.43 -8.99 -3.62
CA PRO A 83 11.87 -9.96 -2.68
C PRO A 83 12.31 -9.72 -1.23
N GLY A 84 13.41 -8.98 -1.04
CA GLY A 84 13.90 -8.59 0.28
C GLY A 84 13.13 -7.45 0.94
N LEU A 85 12.36 -6.68 0.18
CA LEU A 85 11.58 -5.56 0.69
C LEU A 85 10.23 -6.06 1.24
N LYS A 86 10.08 -6.05 2.56
CA LYS A 86 8.93 -6.58 3.28
C LYS A 86 8.08 -5.51 3.96
N ALA A 87 8.63 -4.33 4.13
CA ALA A 87 7.95 -3.21 4.74
C ALA A 87 8.43 -1.89 4.13
N VAL A 88 7.55 -0.90 4.16
CA VAL A 88 7.83 0.46 3.71
C VAL A 88 7.52 1.42 4.85
N ASP A 89 8.44 2.35 5.11
CA ASP A 89 8.21 3.43 6.05
C ASP A 89 7.32 4.51 5.40
N PRO A 90 6.16 4.86 5.98
CA PRO A 90 5.30 5.92 5.46
C PRO A 90 6.02 7.27 5.31
N TYR A 91 7.02 7.55 6.12
CA TYR A 91 7.80 8.79 6.04
C TYR A 91 8.66 8.91 4.78
N ASP A 92 9.02 7.78 4.17
CA ASP A 92 9.78 7.78 2.91
C ASP A 92 8.86 7.97 1.69
N LEU A 93 7.55 7.83 1.87
CA LEU A 93 6.57 7.96 0.80
C LEU A 93 6.18 9.44 0.59
N ILE A 94 6.31 9.91 -0.63
CA ILE A 94 5.88 11.26 -1.03
C ILE A 94 4.48 11.21 -1.63
N ILE A 95 4.22 10.24 -2.51
CA ILE A 95 2.93 10.04 -3.17
C ILE A 95 2.55 8.57 -3.09
N VAL A 96 1.31 8.29 -2.78
CA VAL A 96 0.71 6.96 -2.92
C VAL A 96 -0.46 7.05 -3.87
N LEU A 97 -0.43 6.25 -4.92
CA LEU A 97 -1.49 6.16 -5.91
C LEU A 97 -2.58 5.23 -5.39
N ALA A 98 -3.79 5.73 -5.32
CA ALA A 98 -4.96 4.98 -4.87
C ALA A 98 -5.94 4.82 -6.03
N GLY A 99 -6.41 3.61 -6.23
CA GLY A 99 -7.48 3.27 -7.16
C GLY A 99 -8.72 2.79 -6.42
N ASP A 100 -9.78 2.51 -7.16
CA ASP A 100 -11.05 2.04 -6.59
C ASP A 100 -10.89 0.76 -5.75
N SER A 101 -9.95 -0.10 -6.12
CA SER A 101 -9.63 -1.33 -5.39
C SER A 101 -8.98 -1.10 -4.02
N THR A 102 -8.46 0.10 -3.76
CA THR A 102 -7.86 0.46 -2.47
C THR A 102 -8.89 0.90 -1.43
N LEU A 103 -10.10 1.22 -1.88
CA LEU A 103 -11.19 1.64 -1.01
C LEU A 103 -11.92 0.42 -0.42
N PRO A 104 -12.33 0.48 0.85
CA PRO A 104 -13.23 -0.52 1.41
C PRO A 104 -14.58 -0.49 0.68
N PRO A 105 -15.32 -1.62 0.62
CA PRO A 105 -16.67 -1.65 0.08
C PRO A 105 -17.55 -0.62 0.80
N LEU A 106 -18.32 0.15 0.04
CA LEU A 106 -19.25 1.13 0.59
C LEU A 106 -20.47 0.45 1.21
N THR A 107 -20.88 0.90 2.38
CA THR A 107 -22.18 0.58 2.96
C THR A 107 -23.32 1.26 2.16
N ASP A 108 -24.56 0.80 2.31
CA ASP A 108 -25.71 1.41 1.64
C ASP A 108 -25.94 2.87 2.06
N ALA A 109 -25.66 3.20 3.33
CA ALA A 109 -25.71 4.55 3.84
C ALA A 109 -24.67 5.46 3.18
N GLU A 110 -23.44 4.98 3.01
CA GLU A 110 -22.37 5.69 2.31
C GLU A 110 -22.68 5.89 0.83
N ARG A 111 -23.22 4.87 0.14
CA ARG A 111 -23.68 4.99 -1.24
C ARG A 111 -24.76 6.06 -1.41
N SER A 112 -25.67 6.17 -0.46
CA SER A 112 -26.71 7.21 -0.48
C SER A 112 -26.12 8.61 -0.26
N ALA A 113 -25.12 8.76 0.61
CA ALA A 113 -24.40 10.00 0.82
C ALA A 113 -23.62 10.48 -0.42
N TYR A 114 -23.12 9.56 -1.24
CA TYR A 114 -22.41 9.88 -2.49
C TYR A 114 -23.29 10.38 -3.64
N LYS A 115 -24.61 10.37 -3.52
CA LYS A 115 -25.55 10.93 -4.52
C LYS A 115 -25.57 12.46 -4.54
N VAL A 116 -24.93 13.13 -3.60
CA VAL A 116 -24.81 14.59 -3.59
C VAL A 116 -23.87 15.04 -4.70
N HIS A 117 -24.30 16.02 -5.49
CA HIS A 117 -23.49 16.56 -6.58
C HIS A 117 -22.21 17.20 -6.05
N LYS A 118 -21.07 16.69 -6.49
CA LYS A 118 -19.75 17.29 -6.27
C LYS A 118 -19.36 18.17 -7.44
N ILE A 119 -18.63 19.23 -7.17
CA ILE A 119 -18.09 20.14 -8.18
C ILE A 119 -16.66 19.71 -8.50
N ALA A 120 -16.34 19.66 -9.78
CA ALA A 120 -15.01 19.33 -10.26
C ALA A 120 -14.11 20.59 -10.27
N TYR A 121 -12.91 20.47 -9.72
CA TYR A 121 -11.87 21.50 -9.72
C TYR A 121 -10.59 20.95 -10.33
N GLU A 122 -10.04 21.66 -11.29
CA GLU A 122 -8.69 21.41 -11.79
C GLU A 122 -7.68 21.90 -10.76
N VAL A 123 -6.74 21.03 -10.36
CA VAL A 123 -5.73 21.36 -9.36
C VAL A 123 -4.33 21.03 -9.85
N ALA A 124 -3.36 21.83 -9.44
CA ALA A 124 -1.95 21.54 -9.57
C ALA A 124 -1.31 21.58 -8.19
N LEU A 125 -0.70 20.47 -7.77
CA LEU A 125 -0.03 20.33 -6.48
C LEU A 125 1.48 20.21 -6.71
N GLU A 126 2.25 21.06 -6.05
CA GLU A 126 3.70 20.92 -5.99
C GLU A 126 4.07 20.09 -4.77
N VAL A 127 4.58 18.88 -5.02
CA VAL A 127 5.02 17.93 -4.00
C VAL A 127 6.43 17.48 -4.40
N PRO A 128 7.47 18.27 -4.14
CA PRO A 128 8.81 17.99 -4.65
C PRO A 128 9.30 16.57 -4.31
N PRO A 129 9.94 15.88 -5.27
CA PRO A 129 10.33 16.34 -6.61
C PRO A 129 9.21 16.25 -7.68
N PHE A 130 7.96 16.03 -7.28
CA PHE A 130 6.83 15.81 -8.18
C PHE A 130 5.95 17.05 -8.34
N ARG A 131 5.29 17.11 -9.48
CA ARG A 131 4.15 17.98 -9.72
C ARG A 131 2.97 17.12 -10.14
N VAL A 132 1.86 17.25 -9.42
CA VAL A 132 0.63 16.48 -9.68
C VAL A 132 -0.43 17.40 -10.25
N ILE A 133 -0.95 17.07 -11.42
CA ILE A 133 -2.04 17.80 -12.06
C ILE A 133 -3.22 16.85 -12.22
N GLY A 134 -4.41 17.32 -11.85
CA GLY A 134 -5.61 16.49 -11.96
C GLY A 134 -6.86 17.21 -11.49
N THR A 135 -7.94 16.45 -11.45
CA THR A 135 -9.26 16.96 -11.06
C THR A 135 -9.65 16.39 -9.69
N VAL A 136 -10.08 17.25 -8.79
CA VAL A 136 -10.69 16.86 -7.51
C VAL A 136 -12.18 17.17 -7.52
N TYR A 137 -12.95 16.35 -6.83
CA TYR A 137 -14.40 16.51 -6.69
C TYR A 137 -14.73 16.84 -5.25
N LEU A 138 -15.18 18.06 -5.02
CA LEU A 138 -15.49 18.59 -3.70
C LEU A 138 -16.98 18.89 -3.56
N TYR A 139 -17.48 18.85 -2.33
CA TYR A 139 -18.81 19.31 -2.02
C TYR A 139 -18.89 20.84 -2.12
N PRO A 140 -20.04 21.41 -2.55
CA PRO A 140 -20.23 22.83 -2.52
C PRO A 140 -20.03 23.40 -1.12
N GLY A 141 -19.23 24.46 -0.98
CA GLY A 141 -18.96 25.12 0.29
C GLY A 141 -17.83 24.49 1.13
N SER A 142 -17.06 23.61 0.54
CA SER A 142 -15.83 23.04 1.18
C SER A 142 -14.66 23.99 1.04
#